data_03bbb5ef89ef71695b0b3a8f47c9db43
#
_entry.id   03bbb5ef89ef71695b0b3a8f47c9db43
#
_cell.length_a   1.000
_cell.length_b   1.000
_cell.length_c   1.000
_cell.angle_alpha   90.00
_cell.angle_beta   90.00
_cell.angle_gamma   90.00
#
_symmetry.space_group_name_H-M   'P 1'
#
loop_
_entity.id
_entity.type
_entity.pdbx_description
1 polymer ?
#
loop_
_entity_poly.entity_id
_entity_poly.type
_entity_poly.pdbx_seq_one_letter_code
_entity_poly.pdbx_strand_id
1 'polypeptide(L)'
;MKRLILITLLATISLATAGAVEPKTFCRFVPERSDDFAWENDKIAFRAYGPALSASAENSGIDCWLKRVDCPIINKWYKENAEGKSYHKDHGEGYDPYKVGASRGCGGVALWLDGKMVISNVFREWKVVKSSKEESAFVLTYYWKHDRDSYKEDKKISIKLGDRLFKTESTFWKNDNIAIGLPIAVGVLRHKKSNKLSKNLDKGWVSVWEKLDGSELGTGVLMDPSRIEKHELYVTGKKLEDHTLLITKTDKNGQVQFYAGYGWKKAGGINTAAEWEVYLNGFRHQTDSN
;
A
#
# COMPACT_ATOMS: atom_id res chain seq x y z
N MET A 1 -10.70 61.34 54.06
CA MET A 1 -10.88 59.89 53.76
C MET A 1 -10.74 59.69 52.26
N LYS A 2 -9.59 59.18 51.83
CA LYS A 2 -9.33 58.85 50.36
C LYS A 2 -9.65 57.40 50.20
N ARG A 3 -10.63 57.07 49.33
CA ARG A 3 -10.95 55.66 48.91
C ARG A 3 -9.98 55.22 47.82
N LEU A 4 -9.26 54.16 48.13
CA LEU A 4 -8.38 53.48 47.18
C LEU A 4 -9.25 52.46 46.38
N ILE A 5 -9.34 52.67 45.05
CA ILE A 5 -10.03 51.72 44.16
C ILE A 5 -8.97 50.75 43.67
N LEU A 6 -9.10 49.49 44.07
CA LEU A 6 -8.26 48.38 43.61
C LEU A 6 -8.85 47.84 42.29
N ILE A 7 -8.17 48.06 41.18
CA ILE A 7 -8.55 47.50 39.87
C ILE A 7 -7.84 46.13 39.73
N THR A 8 -8.60 45.05 39.84
CA THR A 8 -8.11 43.69 39.60
C THR A 8 -8.14 43.40 38.11
N LEU A 9 -6.98 43.32 37.48
CA LEU A 9 -6.82 42.95 36.07
C LEU A 9 -6.93 41.41 35.98
N LEU A 10 -8.07 40.89 35.47
CA LEU A 10 -8.20 39.48 35.11
C LEU A 10 -7.49 39.23 33.76
N ALA A 11 -6.33 38.57 33.79
CA ALA A 11 -5.67 38.07 32.59
C ALA A 11 -6.37 36.78 32.17
N THR A 12 -7.13 36.83 31.08
CA THR A 12 -7.69 35.62 30.44
C THR A 12 -6.56 34.92 29.64
N ILE A 13 -6.06 33.81 30.17
CA ILE A 13 -5.15 32.93 29.47
C ILE A 13 -6.00 32.17 28.44
N SER A 14 -5.93 32.56 27.15
CA SER A 14 -6.48 31.81 26.04
C SER A 14 -5.58 30.61 25.82
N LEU A 15 -5.99 29.42 26.30
CA LEU A 15 -5.38 28.16 25.86
C LEU A 15 -5.73 27.98 24.38
N ALA A 16 -4.77 28.21 23.50
CA ALA A 16 -4.85 27.75 22.11
C ALA A 16 -4.85 26.22 22.14
N THR A 17 -6.01 25.59 21.99
CA THR A 17 -6.11 24.17 21.68
C THR A 17 -5.46 23.97 20.31
N ALA A 18 -4.30 23.29 20.28
CA ALA A 18 -3.76 22.81 19.04
C ALA A 18 -4.86 22.00 18.34
N GLY A 19 -5.40 22.52 17.23
CA GLY A 19 -6.48 21.86 16.50
C GLY A 19 -6.05 20.45 16.12
N ALA A 20 -6.88 19.45 16.40
CA ALA A 20 -6.64 18.08 15.98
C ALA A 20 -6.43 18.05 14.45
N VAL A 21 -5.37 17.38 14.02
CA VAL A 21 -5.09 17.24 12.58
C VAL A 21 -6.19 16.37 11.97
N GLU A 22 -6.94 16.93 11.02
CA GLU A 22 -8.08 16.22 10.43
C GLU A 22 -7.66 15.01 9.58
N PRO A 23 -8.46 13.92 9.61
CA PRO A 23 -8.30 12.78 8.71
C PRO A 23 -8.37 13.22 7.25
N LYS A 24 -7.43 12.76 6.44
CA LYS A 24 -7.40 13.01 4.99
C LYS A 24 -6.58 11.96 4.27
N THR A 25 -6.75 11.88 2.95
CA THR A 25 -5.79 11.17 2.10
C THR A 25 -4.55 12.02 1.87
N PHE A 26 -3.42 11.37 1.65
CA PHE A 26 -2.16 12.05 1.36
C PHE A 26 -1.24 11.16 0.52
N CYS A 27 -0.45 11.76 -0.36
CA CYS A 27 0.63 11.08 -1.08
C CYS A 27 1.73 12.06 -1.45
N ARG A 28 2.98 11.59 -1.47
CA ARG A 28 4.11 12.36 -1.95
C ARG A 28 5.32 11.53 -2.31
N PHE A 29 6.19 12.09 -3.13
CA PHE A 29 7.57 11.68 -3.29
C PHE A 29 8.41 12.07 -2.05
N VAL A 30 9.38 11.23 -1.67
CA VAL A 30 10.16 11.34 -0.43
C VAL A 30 11.64 11.31 -0.76
N PRO A 31 12.22 12.41 -1.29
CA PRO A 31 13.63 12.44 -1.69
C PRO A 31 14.58 12.29 -0.48
N GLU A 32 14.14 12.70 0.70
CA GLU A 32 14.93 12.62 1.93
C GLU A 32 15.12 11.18 2.46
N ARG A 33 14.38 10.19 1.88
CA ARG A 33 14.56 8.78 2.21
C ARG A 33 14.56 7.93 0.94
N SER A 34 15.71 7.84 0.32
CA SER A 34 15.99 6.94 -0.82
C SER A 34 15.01 7.07 -1.99
N ASP A 35 14.47 8.28 -2.21
CA ASP A 35 13.52 8.59 -3.27
C ASP A 35 12.22 7.76 -3.23
N ASP A 36 11.78 7.36 -2.05
CA ASP A 36 10.53 6.62 -1.88
C ASP A 36 9.31 7.40 -2.40
N PHE A 37 8.21 6.69 -2.65
CA PHE A 37 6.89 7.31 -2.81
C PHE A 37 5.95 6.73 -1.77
N ALA A 38 5.32 7.58 -0.94
CA ALA A 38 4.46 7.16 0.15
C ALA A 38 3.03 7.70 0.00
N TRP A 39 2.04 6.92 0.45
CA TRP A 39 0.64 7.31 0.43
C TRP A 39 -0.13 6.74 1.61
N GLU A 40 -1.18 7.44 2.02
CA GLU A 40 -2.01 7.07 3.14
C GLU A 40 -3.42 7.64 3.07
N ASN A 41 -4.30 7.06 3.87
CA ASN A 41 -5.56 7.66 4.28
C ASN A 41 -5.70 7.60 5.81
N ASP A 42 -6.92 7.71 6.32
CA ASP A 42 -7.22 7.62 7.76
C ASP A 42 -7.10 6.20 8.35
N LYS A 43 -6.92 5.14 7.54
CA LYS A 43 -6.86 3.74 7.99
C LYS A 43 -5.53 3.04 7.72
N ILE A 44 -4.92 3.33 6.58
CA ILE A 44 -3.79 2.58 6.04
C ILE A 44 -2.73 3.51 5.46
N ALA A 45 -1.47 3.06 5.47
CA ALA A 45 -0.36 3.75 4.84
C ALA A 45 0.59 2.77 4.15
N PHE A 46 1.26 3.23 3.10
CA PHE A 46 2.13 2.41 2.25
C PHE A 46 3.33 3.19 1.73
N ARG A 47 4.31 2.43 1.23
CA ARG A 47 5.50 2.94 0.58
C ARG A 47 5.87 2.10 -0.63
N ALA A 48 6.26 2.75 -1.73
CA ALA A 48 6.96 2.16 -2.87
C ALA A 48 8.41 2.63 -2.85
N TYR A 49 9.34 1.74 -3.20
CA TYR A 49 10.76 1.99 -3.15
C TYR A 49 11.26 2.77 -4.37
N GLY A 50 12.07 3.80 -4.12
CA GLY A 50 12.52 4.75 -5.10
C GLY A 50 13.85 4.44 -5.77
N PRO A 51 14.24 5.25 -6.76
CA PRO A 51 15.41 5.05 -7.60
C PRO A 51 16.73 4.84 -6.85
N ALA A 52 16.92 5.47 -5.69
CA ALA A 52 18.14 5.30 -4.87
C ALA A 52 18.31 3.88 -4.32
N LEU A 53 17.23 3.06 -4.30
CA LEU A 53 17.27 1.66 -3.86
C LEU A 53 17.45 0.65 -5.00
N SER A 54 17.74 1.10 -6.22
CA SER A 54 17.83 0.24 -7.41
C SER A 54 18.87 -0.88 -7.35
N ALA A 55 19.86 -0.78 -6.46
CA ALA A 55 20.88 -1.80 -6.21
C ALA A 55 20.61 -2.63 -4.93
N SER A 56 19.51 -2.37 -4.23
CA SER A 56 19.13 -3.09 -3.01
C SER A 56 18.30 -4.34 -3.31
N ALA A 57 17.91 -5.07 -2.25
CA ALA A 57 16.96 -6.18 -2.39
C ALA A 57 15.54 -5.71 -2.64
N GLU A 58 15.19 -4.50 -2.21
CA GLU A 58 13.90 -3.86 -2.46
C GLU A 58 13.77 -3.51 -3.94
N ASN A 59 12.55 -3.67 -4.46
CA ASN A 59 12.23 -3.44 -5.87
C ASN A 59 10.79 -2.89 -6.00
N SER A 60 9.99 -3.35 -6.96
CA SER A 60 8.60 -2.92 -7.16
C SER A 60 7.58 -3.53 -6.18
N GLY A 61 8.01 -4.12 -5.06
CA GLY A 61 7.13 -4.53 -3.97
C GLY A 61 6.54 -3.33 -3.23
N ILE A 62 5.38 -3.52 -2.60
CA ILE A 62 4.69 -2.47 -1.83
C ILE A 62 4.77 -2.77 -0.34
N ASP A 63 5.25 -1.81 0.42
CA ASP A 63 5.44 -1.88 1.85
C ASP A 63 4.22 -1.37 2.62
N CYS A 64 3.87 -2.01 3.75
CA CYS A 64 2.78 -1.63 4.62
C CYS A 64 3.29 -0.88 5.85
N TRP A 65 2.95 0.38 5.98
CA TRP A 65 3.18 1.17 7.19
C TRP A 65 1.95 1.06 8.08
N LEU A 66 2.06 0.31 9.18
CA LEU A 66 0.93 -0.03 10.03
C LEU A 66 0.59 1.12 10.97
N LYS A 67 -0.43 1.89 10.63
CA LYS A 67 -0.92 3.01 11.43
C LYS A 67 -2.19 2.64 12.22
N ARG A 68 -2.40 3.29 13.38
CA ARG A 68 -3.59 3.15 14.23
C ARG A 68 -4.21 4.49 14.64
N VAL A 69 -3.81 5.56 13.97
CA VAL A 69 -4.38 6.90 14.10
C VAL A 69 -5.00 7.31 12.78
N ASP A 70 -6.02 8.14 12.80
CA ASP A 70 -6.74 8.60 11.62
C ASP A 70 -6.09 9.83 10.95
N CYS A 71 -5.22 10.52 11.65
CA CYS A 71 -4.46 11.65 11.11
C CYS A 71 -3.29 11.21 10.23
N PRO A 72 -2.82 12.05 9.29
CA PRO A 72 -1.64 11.77 8.46
C PRO A 72 -0.36 11.57 9.27
N ILE A 73 0.41 10.52 8.93
CA ILE A 73 1.65 10.15 9.62
C ILE A 73 2.90 10.28 8.74
N ILE A 74 2.79 10.25 7.42
CA ILE A 74 3.93 10.16 6.50
C ILE A 74 4.96 11.25 6.77
N ASN A 75 4.57 12.53 6.74
CA ASN A 75 5.50 13.64 6.95
C ASN A 75 6.13 13.60 8.34
N LYS A 76 5.33 13.27 9.36
CA LYS A 76 5.78 13.19 10.73
C LYS A 76 6.81 12.07 10.92
N TRP A 77 6.49 10.86 10.44
CA TRP A 77 7.36 9.72 10.66
C TRP A 77 8.70 9.84 9.92
N TYR A 78 8.71 10.36 8.68
CA TYR A 78 9.97 10.61 7.98
C TYR A 78 10.82 11.68 8.67
N LYS A 79 10.19 12.80 9.13
CA LYS A 79 10.89 13.84 9.88
C LYS A 79 11.47 13.31 11.18
N GLU A 80 10.67 12.63 12.00
CA GLU A 80 11.11 12.05 13.27
C GLU A 80 12.22 11.02 13.08
N ASN A 81 12.16 10.23 12.00
CA ASN A 81 13.22 9.26 11.67
C ASN A 81 14.57 9.96 11.32
N ALA A 82 14.52 11.06 10.60
CA ALA A 82 15.71 11.87 10.33
C ALA A 82 16.31 12.48 11.61
N GLU A 83 15.48 12.72 12.62
CA GLU A 83 15.85 13.20 13.95
C GLU A 83 16.24 12.07 14.94
N GLY A 84 16.33 10.80 14.45
CA GLY A 84 16.75 9.64 15.24
C GLY A 84 15.62 8.86 15.91
N LYS A 85 14.34 9.24 15.73
CA LYS A 85 13.17 8.52 16.24
C LYS A 85 12.64 7.57 15.15
N SER A 86 13.20 6.37 15.11
CA SER A 86 12.92 5.39 14.05
C SER A 86 11.45 5.02 13.91
N TYR A 87 10.90 5.09 12.69
CA TYR A 87 9.57 4.61 12.37
C TYR A 87 9.45 3.06 12.36
N HIS A 88 10.55 2.32 12.52
CA HIS A 88 10.52 0.87 12.75
C HIS A 88 10.19 0.51 14.21
N LYS A 89 9.99 1.50 15.09
CA LYS A 89 9.54 1.34 16.47
C LYS A 89 8.19 2.01 16.67
N ASP A 90 7.31 1.33 17.42
CA ASP A 90 5.98 1.87 17.75
C ASP A 90 6.09 3.00 18.80
N HIS A 91 5.73 4.19 18.40
CA HIS A 91 5.70 5.40 19.25
C HIS A 91 4.28 5.85 19.61
N GLY A 92 3.29 4.95 19.54
CA GLY A 92 1.90 5.23 19.90
C GLY A 92 0.96 5.41 18.70
N GLU A 93 1.48 5.63 17.50
CA GLU A 93 0.69 5.86 16.28
C GLU A 93 0.72 4.68 15.30
N GLY A 94 1.58 3.72 15.56
CA GLY A 94 1.92 2.62 14.68
C GLY A 94 3.42 2.64 14.32
N TYR A 95 3.81 1.84 13.31
CA TYR A 95 5.20 1.68 12.89
C TYR A 95 5.30 0.84 11.62
N ASP A 96 6.52 0.65 11.11
CA ASP A 96 6.86 -0.20 9.98
C ASP A 96 7.53 -1.52 10.41
N PRO A 97 6.77 -2.58 10.69
CA PRO A 97 7.29 -3.92 10.97
C PRO A 97 7.29 -4.82 9.73
N TYR A 98 6.65 -4.39 8.62
CA TYR A 98 6.40 -5.20 7.44
C TYR A 98 7.66 -5.27 6.56
N LYS A 99 8.22 -6.47 6.39
CA LYS A 99 9.45 -6.65 5.62
C LYS A 99 9.13 -7.15 4.22
N VAL A 100 9.44 -6.35 3.23
CA VAL A 100 9.18 -6.64 1.82
C VAL A 100 10.36 -7.37 1.16
N GLY A 101 11.58 -6.85 1.25
CA GLY A 101 12.73 -7.38 0.53
C GLY A 101 12.46 -7.50 -0.98
N ALA A 102 12.82 -8.62 -1.59
CA ALA A 102 12.58 -8.89 -3.00
C ALA A 102 11.15 -9.34 -3.35
N SER A 103 10.23 -9.36 -2.37
CA SER A 103 8.85 -9.81 -2.57
C SER A 103 7.98 -8.79 -3.28
N ARG A 104 6.71 -9.19 -3.50
CA ARG A 104 5.66 -8.27 -3.99
C ARG A 104 5.04 -7.44 -2.87
N GLY A 105 5.40 -7.74 -1.60
CA GLY A 105 4.80 -7.06 -0.45
C GLY A 105 3.29 -7.21 -0.44
N CYS A 106 2.57 -6.10 -0.37
CA CYS A 106 1.10 -6.03 -0.39
C CYS A 106 0.60 -5.44 -1.71
N GLY A 107 0.26 -6.29 -2.69
CA GLY A 107 -0.29 -5.84 -3.98
C GLY A 107 0.74 -5.42 -5.02
N GLY A 108 2.01 -5.81 -4.87
CA GLY A 108 2.99 -5.65 -5.95
C GLY A 108 2.69 -6.57 -7.14
N VAL A 109 3.08 -6.13 -8.33
CA VAL A 109 2.82 -6.79 -9.61
C VAL A 109 4.08 -7.46 -10.13
N ALA A 110 3.92 -8.56 -10.86
CA ALA A 110 4.97 -9.19 -11.68
C ALA A 110 4.38 -9.68 -13.00
N LEU A 111 5.21 -9.83 -14.05
CA LEU A 111 4.82 -10.65 -15.17
C LEU A 111 4.80 -12.12 -14.72
N TRP A 112 3.87 -12.90 -15.29
CA TRP A 112 3.78 -14.32 -15.04
C TRP A 112 4.18 -15.10 -16.28
N LEU A 113 5.47 -15.45 -16.39
CA LEU A 113 6.03 -16.11 -17.56
C LEU A 113 6.56 -17.49 -17.16
N ASP A 114 6.17 -18.53 -17.87
CA ASP A 114 6.60 -19.92 -17.67
C ASP A 114 6.48 -20.41 -16.21
N GLY A 115 5.40 -19.99 -15.53
CA GLY A 115 5.13 -20.35 -14.12
C GLY A 115 6.02 -19.63 -13.12
N LYS A 116 6.68 -18.53 -13.51
CA LYS A 116 7.58 -17.74 -12.67
C LYS A 116 7.21 -16.26 -12.68
N MET A 117 7.50 -15.59 -11.58
CA MET A 117 7.42 -14.14 -11.51
C MET A 117 8.65 -13.50 -12.15
N VAL A 118 8.42 -12.60 -13.11
CA VAL A 118 9.44 -11.67 -13.63
C VAL A 118 9.10 -10.29 -13.09
N ILE A 119 9.96 -9.78 -12.21
CA ILE A 119 9.73 -8.55 -11.45
C ILE A 119 10.47 -7.38 -12.06
N SER A 120 9.86 -6.20 -12.02
CA SER A 120 10.53 -4.94 -12.32
C SER A 120 11.41 -4.49 -11.14
N ASN A 121 12.34 -3.58 -11.40
CA ASN A 121 13.08 -2.88 -10.35
C ASN A 121 12.19 -1.77 -9.74
N VAL A 122 12.74 -0.85 -8.97
CA VAL A 122 12.08 0.34 -8.43
C VAL A 122 11.51 1.23 -9.53
N PHE A 123 10.53 2.09 -9.19
CA PHE A 123 10.02 3.06 -10.17
C PHE A 123 11.11 4.06 -10.62
N ARG A 124 10.91 4.69 -11.77
CA ARG A 124 11.84 5.68 -12.36
C ARG A 124 11.23 7.06 -12.45
N GLU A 125 9.93 7.13 -12.66
CA GLU A 125 9.19 8.39 -12.80
C GLU A 125 7.94 8.35 -11.93
N TRP A 126 7.47 9.52 -11.52
CA TRP A 126 6.25 9.65 -10.74
C TRP A 126 5.48 10.93 -11.12
N LYS A 127 4.17 10.89 -10.90
CA LYS A 127 3.29 12.05 -11.09
C LYS A 127 2.12 11.99 -10.14
N VAL A 128 1.89 13.03 -9.34
CA VAL A 128 0.64 13.19 -8.58
C VAL A 128 -0.46 13.63 -9.54
N VAL A 129 -1.57 12.90 -9.57
CA VAL A 129 -2.72 13.13 -10.45
C VAL A 129 -3.85 13.82 -9.69
N LYS A 130 -4.05 13.44 -8.42
CA LYS A 130 -5.08 14.00 -7.54
C LYS A 130 -4.55 14.09 -6.12
N SER A 131 -4.89 15.18 -5.44
CA SER A 131 -4.60 15.37 -4.02
C SER A 131 -5.76 16.14 -3.41
N SER A 132 -6.65 15.45 -2.69
CA SER A 132 -7.78 16.03 -1.96
C SER A 132 -7.89 15.39 -0.57
N LYS A 133 -8.83 15.87 0.25
CA LYS A 133 -9.14 15.26 1.54
C LYS A 133 -9.67 13.84 1.37
N GLU A 134 -10.53 13.62 0.39
CA GLU A 134 -11.27 12.39 0.17
C GLU A 134 -10.53 11.35 -0.67
N GLU A 135 -9.64 11.81 -1.58
CA GLU A 135 -8.94 10.93 -2.50
C GLU A 135 -7.60 11.50 -2.94
N SER A 136 -6.56 10.69 -2.88
CA SER A 136 -5.27 10.96 -3.52
C SER A 136 -5.00 9.92 -4.61
N ALA A 137 -4.43 10.36 -5.74
CA ALA A 137 -4.04 9.49 -6.83
C ALA A 137 -2.71 9.94 -7.47
N PHE A 138 -1.91 8.98 -7.88
CA PHE A 138 -0.61 9.20 -8.49
C PHE A 138 -0.26 8.07 -9.46
N VAL A 139 0.74 8.30 -10.30
CA VAL A 139 1.30 7.30 -11.22
C VAL A 139 2.76 7.09 -10.88
N LEU A 140 3.19 5.83 -10.83
CA LEU A 140 4.59 5.41 -10.79
C LEU A 140 4.91 4.68 -12.08
N THR A 141 5.98 5.07 -12.76
CA THR A 141 6.41 4.43 -14.02
C THR A 141 7.63 3.56 -13.79
N TYR A 142 7.55 2.32 -14.24
CA TYR A 142 8.59 1.30 -14.15
C TYR A 142 9.07 0.91 -15.52
N TYR A 143 10.39 0.67 -15.66
CA TYR A 143 11.03 0.16 -16.88
C TYR A 143 11.94 -1.00 -16.52
N TRP A 144 11.87 -2.08 -17.29
CA TRP A 144 12.78 -3.22 -17.13
C TRP A 144 12.95 -4.01 -18.45
N LYS A 145 13.92 -4.88 -18.45
CA LYS A 145 14.17 -5.83 -19.54
C LYS A 145 14.07 -7.25 -19.02
N HIS A 146 13.55 -8.14 -19.84
CA HIS A 146 13.58 -9.57 -19.60
C HIS A 146 13.83 -10.26 -20.94
N ASP A 147 14.90 -11.05 -21.01
CA ASP A 147 15.42 -11.62 -22.24
C ASP A 147 15.69 -10.54 -23.32
N ARG A 148 15.01 -10.64 -24.46
CA ARG A 148 15.14 -9.69 -25.57
C ARG A 148 14.09 -8.58 -25.54
N ASP A 149 13.13 -8.65 -24.62
CA ASP A 149 12.00 -7.75 -24.57
C ASP A 149 12.23 -6.62 -23.54
N SER A 150 11.77 -5.44 -23.90
CA SER A 150 11.62 -4.31 -22.98
C SER A 150 10.18 -4.19 -22.50
N TYR A 151 10.01 -3.81 -21.25
CA TYR A 151 8.70 -3.62 -20.63
C TYR A 151 8.62 -2.27 -19.94
N LYS A 152 7.43 -1.68 -20.00
CA LYS A 152 7.05 -0.49 -19.24
C LYS A 152 5.74 -0.77 -18.50
N GLU A 153 5.61 -0.27 -17.28
CA GLU A 153 4.37 -0.22 -16.52
C GLU A 153 4.12 1.20 -16.05
N ASP A 154 2.96 1.78 -16.36
CA ASP A 154 2.41 2.95 -15.69
C ASP A 154 1.38 2.47 -14.66
N LYS A 155 1.77 2.52 -13.39
CA LYS A 155 0.97 2.07 -12.26
C LYS A 155 0.28 3.28 -11.63
N LYS A 156 -0.99 3.49 -11.96
CA LYS A 156 -1.82 4.47 -11.29
C LYS A 156 -2.38 3.86 -10.00
N ILE A 157 -2.08 4.50 -8.90
CA ILE A 157 -2.59 4.14 -7.57
C ILE A 157 -3.53 5.25 -7.10
N SER A 158 -4.68 4.87 -6.54
CA SER A 158 -5.59 5.78 -5.86
C SER A 158 -6.02 5.23 -4.50
N ILE A 159 -6.14 6.12 -3.51
CA ILE A 159 -6.56 5.79 -2.15
C ILE A 159 -7.66 6.74 -1.72
N LYS A 160 -8.77 6.21 -1.17
CA LYS A 160 -9.90 6.97 -0.68
C LYS A 160 -9.99 6.97 0.83
N LEU A 161 -10.54 8.03 1.38
CA LEU A 161 -10.80 8.14 2.81
C LEU A 161 -11.75 7.02 3.27
N GLY A 162 -11.46 6.39 4.41
CA GLY A 162 -12.24 5.32 4.99
C GLY A 162 -11.94 3.91 4.49
N ASP A 163 -11.33 3.76 3.31
CA ASP A 163 -11.03 2.44 2.73
C ASP A 163 -9.79 1.79 3.38
N ARG A 164 -9.81 0.45 3.46
CA ARG A 164 -8.63 -0.35 3.85
C ARG A 164 -7.93 -1.00 2.65
N LEU A 165 -8.33 -0.65 1.44
CA LEU A 165 -7.69 -1.05 0.19
C LEU A 165 -7.44 0.20 -0.67
N PHE A 166 -6.27 0.26 -1.31
CA PHE A 166 -6.01 1.18 -2.41
C PHE A 166 -6.34 0.50 -3.74
N LYS A 167 -6.75 1.28 -4.74
CA LYS A 167 -6.97 0.82 -6.12
C LYS A 167 -5.68 0.95 -6.92
N THR A 168 -5.37 -0.03 -7.74
CA THR A 168 -4.31 0.00 -8.74
C THR A 168 -4.89 -0.21 -10.14
N GLU A 169 -4.50 0.65 -11.07
CA GLU A 169 -4.76 0.56 -12.50
C GLU A 169 -3.41 0.58 -13.21
N SER A 170 -2.91 -0.58 -13.62
CA SER A 170 -1.61 -0.69 -14.29
C SER A 170 -1.79 -0.90 -15.77
N THR A 171 -1.13 -0.07 -16.60
CA THR A 171 -1.05 -0.22 -18.05
C THR A 171 0.35 -0.70 -18.43
N PHE A 172 0.42 -1.70 -19.29
CA PHE A 172 1.67 -2.35 -19.68
C PHE A 172 1.97 -2.17 -21.17
N TRP A 173 3.25 -2.00 -21.45
CA TRP A 173 3.82 -2.01 -22.80
C TRP A 173 4.91 -3.09 -22.89
N LYS A 174 5.01 -3.69 -24.05
CA LYS A 174 6.08 -4.60 -24.45
C LYS A 174 6.67 -4.11 -25.78
N ASN A 175 7.96 -3.80 -25.79
CA ASN A 175 8.66 -3.26 -26.97
C ASN A 175 7.91 -2.06 -27.57
N ASP A 176 7.56 -1.08 -26.68
CA ASP A 176 6.84 0.16 -26.96
C ASP A 176 5.40 0.00 -27.50
N ASN A 177 4.89 -1.20 -27.60
CA ASN A 177 3.51 -1.49 -27.98
C ASN A 177 2.65 -1.83 -26.75
N ILE A 178 1.37 -1.47 -26.79
CA ILE A 178 0.40 -1.88 -25.75
C ILE A 178 0.43 -3.41 -25.63
N ALA A 179 0.66 -3.89 -24.42
CA ALA A 179 0.80 -5.33 -24.15
C ALA A 179 -0.56 -5.97 -23.88
N ILE A 180 -1.24 -6.43 -24.93
CA ILE A 180 -2.54 -7.11 -24.85
C ILE A 180 -2.34 -8.59 -24.50
N GLY A 181 -3.12 -9.11 -23.54
CA GLY A 181 -3.06 -10.52 -23.16
C GLY A 181 -1.78 -10.92 -22.42
N LEU A 182 -1.00 -9.95 -21.93
CA LEU A 182 0.22 -10.20 -21.16
C LEU A 182 -0.14 -10.83 -19.81
N PRO A 183 0.41 -12.02 -19.46
CA PRO A 183 0.12 -12.64 -18.18
C PRO A 183 0.73 -11.85 -17.00
N ILE A 184 -0.10 -11.59 -16.00
CA ILE A 184 0.25 -10.78 -14.82
C ILE A 184 -0.07 -11.56 -13.55
N ALA A 185 0.84 -11.52 -12.57
CA ALA A 185 0.64 -11.98 -11.22
C ALA A 185 0.47 -10.78 -10.27
N VAL A 186 -0.56 -10.81 -9.45
CA VAL A 186 -0.81 -9.84 -8.39
C VAL A 186 -1.02 -10.60 -7.08
N GLY A 187 -0.42 -10.16 -5.98
CA GLY A 187 -0.63 -10.88 -4.74
C GLY A 187 0.01 -10.25 -3.52
N VAL A 188 0.04 -11.04 -2.46
CA VAL A 188 0.61 -10.65 -1.18
C VAL A 188 1.69 -11.63 -0.73
N LEU A 189 2.69 -11.08 -0.03
CA LEU A 189 3.76 -11.84 0.59
C LEU A 189 3.22 -12.73 1.71
N ARG A 190 3.78 -13.91 1.85
CA ARG A 190 3.60 -14.83 2.95
C ARG A 190 4.91 -14.93 3.73
N HIS A 191 5.05 -14.22 4.83
CA HIS A 191 6.30 -14.19 5.62
C HIS A 191 6.69 -15.56 6.20
N LYS A 192 5.70 -16.38 6.56
CA LYS A 192 5.94 -17.74 7.14
C LYS A 192 4.95 -18.74 6.56
N LYS A 193 5.42 -19.98 6.36
CA LYS A 193 4.58 -21.09 5.89
C LYS A 193 3.40 -21.41 6.81
N SER A 194 3.51 -21.11 8.09
CA SER A 194 2.45 -21.30 9.10
C SER A 194 1.34 -20.25 9.06
N ASN A 195 1.51 -19.16 8.30
CA ASN A 195 0.49 -18.10 8.20
C ASN A 195 -0.77 -18.62 7.51
N LYS A 196 -1.94 -18.21 8.02
CA LYS A 196 -3.22 -18.59 7.45
C LYS A 196 -3.40 -17.95 6.07
N LEU A 197 -3.64 -18.78 5.07
CA LEU A 197 -4.05 -18.37 3.73
C LEU A 197 -5.55 -18.53 3.58
N SER A 198 -6.21 -17.54 3.01
CA SER A 198 -7.63 -17.58 2.68
C SER A 198 -7.84 -17.07 1.28
N LYS A 199 -8.88 -17.56 0.61
CA LYS A 199 -9.30 -17.09 -0.71
C LYS A 199 -10.80 -17.25 -0.92
N ASN A 200 -11.35 -16.40 -1.75
CA ASN A 200 -12.69 -16.55 -2.31
C ASN A 200 -12.63 -16.05 -3.76
N LEU A 201 -12.49 -16.97 -4.70
CA LEU A 201 -12.33 -16.62 -6.12
C LEU A 201 -13.64 -16.11 -6.73
N ASP A 202 -14.80 -16.54 -6.22
CA ASP A 202 -16.11 -16.01 -6.66
C ASP A 202 -16.32 -14.55 -6.25
N LYS A 203 -15.58 -14.11 -5.21
CA LYS A 203 -15.50 -12.71 -4.76
C LYS A 203 -14.21 -12.01 -5.20
N GLY A 204 -13.31 -12.74 -5.87
CA GLY A 204 -12.12 -12.20 -6.52
C GLY A 204 -10.93 -11.90 -5.61
N TRP A 205 -10.80 -12.52 -4.43
CA TRP A 205 -9.72 -12.19 -3.51
C TRP A 205 -8.89 -13.37 -3.00
N VAL A 206 -7.65 -13.03 -2.63
CA VAL A 206 -6.74 -13.87 -1.83
C VAL A 206 -6.16 -13.04 -0.69
N SER A 207 -5.82 -13.70 0.42
CA SER A 207 -5.41 -13.03 1.65
C SER A 207 -4.43 -13.89 2.46
N VAL A 208 -3.58 -13.21 3.24
CA VAL A 208 -2.72 -13.78 4.28
C VAL A 208 -3.10 -13.13 5.60
N TRP A 209 -3.37 -13.95 6.62
CA TRP A 209 -3.50 -13.51 8.00
C TRP A 209 -2.32 -14.04 8.81
N GLU A 210 -1.57 -13.14 9.43
CA GLU A 210 -0.32 -13.47 10.07
C GLU A 210 -0.10 -12.74 11.40
N LYS A 211 0.72 -13.35 12.26
CA LYS A 211 1.24 -12.69 13.45
C LYS A 211 2.56 -12.03 13.08
N LEU A 212 2.58 -10.70 13.11
CA LEU A 212 3.73 -9.87 12.82
C LEU A 212 4.06 -8.99 14.01
N ASP A 213 5.28 -9.11 14.53
CA ASP A 213 5.81 -8.31 15.63
C ASP A 213 4.84 -8.12 16.82
N GLY A 214 4.29 -9.23 17.34
CA GLY A 214 3.43 -9.25 18.51
C GLY A 214 1.97 -8.85 18.28
N SER A 215 1.56 -8.59 17.02
CA SER A 215 0.16 -8.33 16.65
C SER A 215 -0.24 -9.13 15.42
N GLU A 216 -1.52 -9.10 15.05
CA GLU A 216 -2.05 -9.80 13.88
C GLU A 216 -2.38 -8.81 12.77
N LEU A 217 -2.05 -9.23 11.54
CA LEU A 217 -2.19 -8.45 10.31
C LEU A 217 -2.84 -9.32 9.23
N GLY A 218 -3.90 -8.81 8.63
CA GLY A 218 -4.45 -9.32 7.38
C GLY A 218 -3.97 -8.48 6.21
N THR A 219 -3.32 -9.08 5.21
CA THR A 219 -3.07 -8.46 3.91
C THR A 219 -3.89 -9.15 2.84
N GLY A 220 -4.28 -8.44 1.79
CA GLY A 220 -5.08 -9.05 0.74
C GLY A 220 -5.01 -8.28 -0.57
N VAL A 221 -5.32 -9.00 -1.64
CA VAL A 221 -5.58 -8.44 -2.97
C VAL A 221 -6.93 -8.94 -3.48
N LEU A 222 -7.59 -8.09 -4.27
CA LEU A 222 -8.93 -8.32 -4.78
C LEU A 222 -9.04 -7.71 -6.18
N MET A 223 -9.64 -8.44 -7.12
CA MET A 223 -9.95 -7.97 -8.47
C MET A 223 -11.29 -8.51 -8.94
N ASP A 224 -11.75 -8.05 -10.08
CA ASP A 224 -12.94 -8.62 -10.74
C ASP A 224 -12.77 -10.14 -10.91
N PRO A 225 -13.65 -10.98 -10.34
CA PRO A 225 -13.59 -12.43 -10.45
C PRO A 225 -13.49 -12.93 -11.89
N SER A 226 -14.18 -12.26 -12.84
CA SER A 226 -14.17 -12.62 -14.26
C SER A 226 -12.80 -12.44 -14.93
N ARG A 227 -11.89 -11.70 -14.27
CA ARG A 227 -10.54 -11.42 -14.76
C ARG A 227 -9.50 -12.41 -14.22
N ILE A 228 -9.87 -13.28 -13.29
CA ILE A 228 -8.96 -14.23 -12.65
C ILE A 228 -8.86 -15.50 -13.52
N GLU A 229 -7.68 -15.79 -14.02
CA GLU A 229 -7.41 -17.05 -14.72
C GLU A 229 -7.18 -18.20 -13.73
N LYS A 230 -6.43 -17.94 -12.67
CA LYS A 230 -6.18 -18.91 -11.59
C LYS A 230 -5.64 -18.24 -10.32
N HIS A 231 -5.73 -18.98 -9.22
CA HIS A 231 -4.97 -18.74 -8.01
C HIS A 231 -3.68 -19.58 -8.02
N GLU A 232 -2.58 -18.98 -7.58
CA GLU A 232 -1.30 -19.65 -7.46
C GLU A 232 -0.70 -19.49 -6.06
N LEU A 233 -0.30 -20.57 -5.43
CA LEU A 233 0.54 -20.54 -4.23
C LEU A 233 2.00 -20.68 -4.68
N TYR A 234 2.68 -19.54 -4.83
CA TYR A 234 4.05 -19.48 -5.29
C TYR A 234 5.00 -19.67 -4.11
N VAL A 235 5.68 -20.84 -4.06
CA VAL A 235 6.58 -21.23 -2.97
C VAL A 235 7.97 -21.46 -3.54
N THR A 236 8.92 -20.63 -3.16
CA THR A 236 10.33 -20.74 -3.57
C THR A 236 11.18 -21.42 -2.51
N GLY A 237 10.72 -21.45 -1.26
CA GLY A 237 11.50 -21.91 -0.11
C GLY A 237 12.52 -20.91 0.40
N LYS A 238 12.66 -19.76 -0.27
CA LYS A 238 13.52 -18.68 0.17
C LYS A 238 12.75 -17.68 1.04
N LYS A 239 13.47 -17.01 1.92
CA LYS A 239 12.89 -16.02 2.84
C LYS A 239 12.33 -14.83 2.05
N LEU A 240 11.11 -14.40 2.38
CA LEU A 240 10.40 -13.27 1.75
C LEU A 240 10.15 -13.44 0.25
N GLU A 241 9.98 -14.70 -0.21
CA GLU A 241 9.65 -14.97 -1.63
C GLU A 241 8.40 -15.83 -1.82
N ASP A 242 7.80 -16.35 -0.73
CA ASP A 242 6.55 -17.11 -0.83
C ASP A 242 5.34 -16.17 -0.92
N HIS A 243 4.42 -16.44 -1.85
CA HIS A 243 3.26 -15.58 -2.13
C HIS A 243 1.98 -16.37 -2.33
N THR A 244 0.85 -15.73 -2.09
CA THR A 244 -0.44 -16.11 -2.66
C THR A 244 -0.79 -15.11 -3.76
N LEU A 245 -1.06 -15.61 -4.97
CA LEU A 245 -1.17 -14.81 -6.20
C LEU A 245 -2.50 -15.05 -6.90
N LEU A 246 -3.07 -13.99 -7.46
CA LEU A 246 -4.06 -14.03 -8.52
C LEU A 246 -3.34 -13.85 -9.85
N ILE A 247 -3.55 -14.78 -10.78
CA ILE A 247 -3.02 -14.71 -12.13
C ILE A 247 -4.12 -14.22 -13.06
N THR A 248 -3.80 -13.21 -13.84
CA THR A 248 -4.69 -12.55 -14.80
C THR A 248 -3.94 -12.24 -16.10
N LYS A 249 -4.62 -11.60 -17.04
CA LYS A 249 -4.01 -11.01 -18.25
C LYS A 249 -4.44 -9.57 -18.43
N THR A 250 -3.56 -8.78 -19.04
CA THR A 250 -3.92 -7.45 -19.52
C THR A 250 -5.07 -7.52 -20.51
N ASP A 251 -5.93 -6.53 -20.50
CA ASP A 251 -7.07 -6.40 -21.42
C ASP A 251 -6.65 -5.84 -22.81
N LYS A 252 -7.65 -5.49 -23.61
CA LYS A 252 -7.44 -4.87 -24.93
C LYS A 252 -6.72 -3.53 -24.91
N ASN A 253 -6.66 -2.87 -23.76
CA ASN A 253 -5.96 -1.60 -23.52
C ASN A 253 -4.60 -1.81 -22.83
N GLY A 254 -4.16 -3.08 -22.66
CA GLY A 254 -2.95 -3.42 -21.91
C GLY A 254 -3.10 -3.23 -20.39
N GLN A 255 -4.32 -3.24 -19.85
CA GLN A 255 -4.59 -2.86 -18.47
C GLN A 255 -4.95 -4.04 -17.57
N VAL A 256 -4.54 -3.90 -16.29
CA VAL A 256 -4.99 -4.73 -15.16
C VAL A 256 -5.43 -3.80 -14.04
N GLN A 257 -6.60 -4.08 -13.45
CA GLN A 257 -7.14 -3.34 -12.30
C GLN A 257 -7.32 -4.28 -11.12
N PHE A 258 -6.91 -3.83 -9.94
CA PHE A 258 -7.09 -4.57 -8.69
C PHE A 258 -7.06 -3.63 -7.47
N TYR A 259 -7.37 -4.19 -6.32
CA TYR A 259 -7.28 -3.51 -5.02
C TYR A 259 -6.34 -4.29 -4.11
N ALA A 260 -5.60 -3.58 -3.25
CA ALA A 260 -4.72 -4.20 -2.27
C ALA A 260 -4.69 -3.38 -0.98
N GLY A 261 -4.44 -4.05 0.14
CA GLY A 261 -4.34 -3.35 1.41
C GLY A 261 -4.32 -4.28 2.61
N TYR A 262 -4.59 -3.71 3.80
CA TYR A 262 -4.47 -4.45 5.03
C TYR A 262 -5.50 -4.08 6.10
N GLY A 263 -5.72 -5.03 7.03
CA GLY A 263 -6.36 -4.81 8.32
C GLY A 263 -5.42 -5.19 9.45
N TRP A 264 -5.09 -4.24 10.35
CA TRP A 264 -4.20 -4.45 11.47
C TRP A 264 -4.95 -4.44 12.80
N LYS A 265 -4.80 -5.50 13.59
CA LYS A 265 -5.51 -5.68 14.87
C LYS A 265 -5.31 -4.53 15.84
N LYS A 266 -4.08 -3.99 15.96
CA LYS A 266 -3.81 -2.85 16.84
C LYS A 266 -4.48 -1.55 16.39
N ALA A 267 -4.90 -1.43 15.14
CA ALA A 267 -5.64 -0.27 14.66
C ALA A 267 -7.14 -0.35 14.98
N GLY A 268 -7.63 -1.50 15.43
CA GLY A 268 -9.05 -1.75 15.67
C GLY A 268 -9.87 -1.93 14.39
N GLY A 269 -11.13 -2.32 14.56
CA GLY A 269 -12.09 -2.54 13.47
C GLY A 269 -11.89 -3.84 12.67
N ILE A 270 -10.68 -4.42 12.66
CA ILE A 270 -10.36 -5.74 12.13
C ILE A 270 -9.49 -6.46 13.17
N ASN A 271 -10.05 -7.40 13.91
CA ASN A 271 -9.39 -8.05 15.03
C ASN A 271 -9.08 -9.52 14.78
N THR A 272 -9.70 -10.11 13.76
CA THR A 272 -9.59 -11.54 13.42
C THR A 272 -9.50 -11.74 11.91
N ALA A 273 -8.99 -12.90 11.49
CA ALA A 273 -9.00 -13.32 10.09
C ALA A 273 -10.41 -13.32 9.49
N ALA A 274 -11.42 -13.75 10.27
CA ALA A 274 -12.81 -13.80 9.82
C ALA A 274 -13.37 -12.40 9.54
N GLU A 275 -13.09 -11.41 10.40
CA GLU A 275 -13.50 -10.01 10.16
C GLU A 275 -12.82 -9.43 8.92
N TRP A 276 -11.53 -9.78 8.67
CA TRP A 276 -10.85 -9.38 7.45
C TRP A 276 -11.47 -10.02 6.20
N GLU A 277 -11.78 -11.30 6.24
CA GLU A 277 -12.47 -12.01 5.16
C GLU A 277 -13.88 -11.43 4.90
N VAL A 278 -14.63 -11.04 5.96
CA VAL A 278 -15.91 -10.32 5.82
C VAL A 278 -15.72 -8.98 5.13
N TYR A 279 -14.69 -8.20 5.52
CA TYR A 279 -14.37 -6.94 4.86
C TYR A 279 -14.09 -7.14 3.36
N LEU A 280 -13.24 -8.12 2.99
CA LEU A 280 -12.92 -8.42 1.60
C LEU A 280 -14.15 -8.89 0.80
N ASN A 281 -15.01 -9.73 1.40
CA ASN A 281 -16.26 -10.20 0.79
C ASN A 281 -17.27 -9.06 0.53
N GLY A 282 -17.27 -8.05 1.39
CA GLY A 282 -18.18 -6.90 1.31
C GLY A 282 -17.64 -5.74 0.49
N PHE A 283 -16.36 -5.77 0.12
CA PHE A 283 -15.76 -4.69 -0.65
C PHE A 283 -16.34 -4.66 -2.06
N ARG A 284 -16.92 -3.52 -2.44
CA ARG A 284 -17.53 -3.36 -3.76
C ARG A 284 -16.48 -2.84 -4.73
N HIS A 285 -16.29 -3.56 -5.83
CA HIS A 285 -15.59 -3.00 -6.99
C HIS A 285 -16.31 -1.73 -7.40
N GLN A 286 -15.62 -0.59 -7.33
CA GLN A 286 -16.13 0.60 -7.96
C GLN A 286 -15.93 0.39 -9.47
N THR A 287 -16.98 -0.10 -10.16
CA THR A 287 -17.06 0.08 -11.60
C THR A 287 -17.16 1.58 -11.80
N ASP A 288 -16.21 2.14 -12.54
CA ASP A 288 -16.31 3.52 -12.98
C ASP A 288 -17.65 3.63 -13.72
N SER A 289 -18.61 4.32 -13.11
CA SER A 289 -19.85 4.69 -13.78
C SER A 289 -19.42 5.64 -14.90
N ASN A 290 -19.59 5.17 -16.11
CA ASN A 290 -19.40 5.99 -17.33
C ASN A 290 -20.31 7.23 -17.28
#